data_0fc344490df72bcf4ecae1463b50c3a5
#
_entry.id   0fc344490df72bcf4ecae1463b50c3a5
#
_cell.length_a   1.000
_cell.length_b   1.000
_cell.length_c   1.000
_cell.angle_alpha   90.00
_cell.angle_beta   90.00
_cell.angle_gamma   90.00
#
_symmetry.space_group_name_H-M   'P 1'
#
loop_
_entity.id
_entity.type
_entity.pdbx_description
1 polymer ?
#
loop_
_entity_poly.entity_id
_entity_poly.type
_entity_poly.pdbx_seq_one_letter_code
_entity_poly.pdbx_strand_id
1 'polypeptide(L)'
;MNQITHWINGAFDTDKPERTGDIFNPATGAITGSLAFGNAATVDTAVSAATAAFSDWRHSSLTKRTQVLFAFRELVAKNKEKIAALITAEHGKILSDAAGEVTRGLEVVEFACGIPHLLKGVTPATTPKGWRMTQLSISVETCSV
;
A
#
# COMPACT_ATOMS: atom_id res chain seq x y z
N MET A 1 -3.04 19.92 18.46
CA MET A 1 -2.76 18.49 18.33
C MET A 1 -3.08 18.05 16.94
N ASN A 2 -2.23 17.27 16.30
CA ASN A 2 -2.46 16.74 14.97
C ASN A 2 -3.39 15.53 15.06
N GLN A 3 -4.52 15.53 14.33
CA GLN A 3 -5.43 14.39 14.27
C GLN A 3 -5.16 13.61 12.98
N ILE A 4 -4.88 12.33 13.11
CA ILE A 4 -4.71 11.41 11.97
C ILE A 4 -6.06 10.74 11.72
N THR A 5 -6.54 10.86 10.47
CA THR A 5 -7.81 10.28 10.00
C THR A 5 -7.55 9.25 8.90
N HIS A 6 -8.59 8.55 8.47
CA HIS A 6 -8.51 7.57 7.39
C HIS A 6 -8.33 8.25 6.04
N TRP A 7 -7.67 7.56 5.11
CA TRP A 7 -7.59 7.94 3.71
C TRP A 7 -8.37 6.91 2.90
N ILE A 8 -9.54 7.29 2.40
CA ILE A 8 -10.43 6.38 1.69
C ILE A 8 -10.82 7.02 0.34
N ASN A 9 -10.77 6.26 -0.72
CA ASN A 9 -11.15 6.69 -2.07
C ASN A 9 -10.45 7.99 -2.54
N GLY A 10 -9.17 8.14 -2.20
CA GLY A 10 -8.36 9.28 -2.62
C GLY A 10 -8.58 10.57 -1.83
N ALA A 11 -9.26 10.52 -0.69
CA ALA A 11 -9.51 11.67 0.17
C ALA A 11 -9.37 11.31 1.66
N PHE A 12 -9.04 12.31 2.48
CA PHE A 12 -9.13 12.15 3.93
C PHE A 12 -10.58 12.07 4.38
N ASP A 13 -10.84 11.14 5.29
CA ASP A 13 -12.12 11.08 5.99
C ASP A 13 -12.26 12.34 6.87
N THR A 14 -13.37 13.05 6.69
CA THR A 14 -13.68 14.30 7.42
C THR A 14 -14.72 14.09 8.51
N ASP A 15 -15.24 12.88 8.65
CA ASP A 15 -16.24 12.57 9.64
C ASP A 15 -15.64 12.65 11.05
N LYS A 16 -16.45 13.10 12.02
CA LYS A 16 -16.04 13.14 13.41
C LYS A 16 -15.94 11.72 13.96
N PRO A 17 -14.76 11.27 14.40
CA PRO A 17 -14.61 9.93 14.93
C PRO A 17 -15.40 9.74 16.23
N GLU A 18 -16.03 8.58 16.38
CA GLU A 18 -16.71 8.19 17.62
C GLU A 18 -15.71 7.93 18.76
N ARG A 19 -14.52 7.41 18.40
CA ARG A 19 -13.45 7.09 19.35
C ARG A 19 -12.12 7.53 18.77
N THR A 20 -11.22 7.94 19.65
CA THR A 20 -9.84 8.30 19.32
C THR A 20 -8.86 7.61 20.24
N GLY A 21 -7.63 7.43 19.79
CA GLY A 21 -6.50 7.00 20.61
C GLY A 21 -5.40 8.04 20.60
N ASP A 22 -4.66 8.14 21.70
CA ASP A 22 -3.53 9.05 21.79
C ASP A 22 -2.30 8.49 21.10
N ILE A 23 -1.54 9.37 20.46
CA ILE A 23 -0.24 9.06 19.86
C ILE A 23 0.83 9.64 20.75
N PHE A 24 1.75 8.80 21.21
CA PHE A 24 2.80 9.17 22.15
C PHE A 24 4.15 9.29 21.45
N ASN A 25 4.95 10.25 21.85
CA ASN A 25 6.36 10.27 21.55
C ASN A 25 7.06 9.14 22.34
N PRO A 26 7.69 8.17 21.67
CA PRO A 26 8.28 6.99 22.32
C PRO A 26 9.48 7.33 23.22
N ALA A 27 10.13 8.46 23.00
CA ALA A 27 11.28 8.89 23.79
C ALA A 27 10.89 9.65 25.06
N THR A 28 9.76 10.36 25.06
CA THR A 28 9.37 11.26 26.18
C THR A 28 8.07 10.86 26.85
N GLY A 29 7.25 10.01 26.23
CA GLY A 29 5.90 9.66 26.67
C GLY A 29 4.88 10.80 26.50
N ALA A 30 5.24 11.93 25.91
CA ALA A 30 4.32 13.04 25.69
C ALA A 30 3.35 12.72 24.54
N ILE A 31 2.08 13.16 24.68
CA ILE A 31 1.08 13.04 23.63
C ILE A 31 1.41 14.02 22.49
N THR A 32 1.58 13.51 21.28
CA THR A 32 1.93 14.28 20.07
C THR A 32 0.74 14.46 19.13
N GLY A 33 -0.24 13.59 19.21
CA GLY A 33 -1.41 13.61 18.35
C GLY A 33 -2.51 12.67 18.80
N SER A 34 -3.54 12.54 17.96
CA SER A 34 -4.63 11.58 18.16
C SER A 34 -4.93 10.85 16.85
N LEU A 35 -5.34 9.60 16.98
CA LEU A 35 -5.76 8.74 15.87
C LEU A 35 -7.27 8.53 15.92
N ALA A 36 -7.96 8.71 14.81
CA ALA A 36 -9.35 8.33 14.66
C ALA A 36 -9.49 6.81 14.53
N PHE A 37 -10.28 6.16 15.40
CA PHE A 37 -10.60 4.75 15.21
C PHE A 37 -11.79 4.60 14.26
N GLY A 38 -11.64 3.72 13.28
CA GLY A 38 -12.73 3.34 12.39
C GLY A 38 -13.81 2.52 13.13
N ASN A 39 -15.03 2.66 12.69
CA ASN A 39 -16.16 1.82 13.08
C ASN A 39 -16.56 0.91 11.88
N ALA A 40 -17.61 0.11 12.05
CA ALA A 40 -18.09 -0.78 11.01
C ALA A 40 -18.46 -0.03 9.71
N ALA A 41 -19.09 1.15 9.83
CA ALA A 41 -19.45 1.96 8.65
C ALA A 41 -18.21 2.48 7.90
N THR A 42 -17.15 2.84 8.61
CA THR A 42 -15.86 3.23 8.01
C THR A 42 -15.26 2.06 7.19
N VAL A 43 -15.30 0.84 7.75
CA VAL A 43 -14.83 -0.37 7.06
C VAL A 43 -15.69 -0.65 5.82
N ASP A 44 -17.01 -0.59 5.95
CA ASP A 44 -17.94 -0.81 4.83
C ASP A 44 -17.70 0.19 3.69
N THR A 45 -17.44 1.45 4.03
CA THR A 45 -17.10 2.51 3.06
C THR A 45 -15.80 2.18 2.33
N ALA A 46 -14.76 1.79 3.07
CA ALA A 46 -13.46 1.43 2.49
C ALA A 46 -13.57 0.21 1.56
N VAL A 47 -14.27 -0.85 2.01
CA VAL A 47 -14.51 -2.06 1.21
C VAL A 47 -15.32 -1.76 -0.05
N SER A 48 -16.37 -0.94 0.07
CA SER A 48 -17.19 -0.53 -1.08
C SER A 48 -16.37 0.25 -2.11
N ALA A 49 -15.53 1.18 -1.68
CA ALA A 49 -14.63 1.93 -2.55
C ALA A 49 -13.61 1.01 -3.25
N ALA A 50 -13.01 0.08 -2.51
CA ALA A 50 -12.07 -0.91 -3.07
C ALA A 50 -12.75 -1.83 -4.08
N THR A 51 -13.97 -2.31 -3.80
CA THR A 51 -14.75 -3.17 -4.69
C THR A 51 -15.11 -2.45 -5.99
N ALA A 52 -15.50 -1.19 -5.91
CA ALA A 52 -15.80 -0.37 -7.09
C ALA A 52 -14.55 -0.18 -7.96
N ALA A 53 -13.41 0.17 -7.35
CA ALA A 53 -12.15 0.34 -8.06
C ALA A 53 -11.63 -0.97 -8.68
N PHE A 54 -11.86 -2.12 -8.03
CA PHE A 54 -11.39 -3.42 -8.50
C PHE A 54 -12.01 -3.81 -9.85
N SER A 55 -13.25 -3.41 -10.13
CA SER A 55 -13.92 -3.71 -11.40
C SER A 55 -13.08 -3.31 -12.62
N ASP A 56 -12.52 -2.12 -12.62
CA ASP A 56 -11.69 -1.61 -13.72
C ASP A 56 -10.23 -2.03 -13.59
N TRP A 57 -9.72 -2.05 -12.34
CA TRP A 57 -8.33 -2.41 -12.07
C TRP A 57 -8.00 -3.83 -12.50
N ARG A 58 -8.87 -4.81 -12.23
CA ARG A 58 -8.66 -6.22 -12.62
C ARG A 58 -8.48 -6.43 -14.12
N HIS A 59 -9.09 -5.56 -14.94
CA HIS A 59 -8.99 -5.61 -16.41
C HIS A 59 -7.85 -4.76 -16.97
N SER A 60 -7.13 -4.02 -16.12
CA SER A 60 -5.95 -3.25 -16.54
C SER A 60 -4.83 -4.18 -16.98
N SER A 61 -4.10 -3.80 -18.03
CA SER A 61 -2.95 -4.58 -18.50
C SER A 61 -1.86 -4.64 -17.42
N LEU A 62 -1.09 -5.74 -17.39
CA LEU A 62 0.06 -5.88 -16.49
C LEU A 62 1.03 -4.71 -16.65
N THR A 63 1.26 -4.25 -17.87
CA THR A 63 2.12 -3.09 -18.15
C THR A 63 1.62 -1.84 -17.44
N LYS A 64 0.32 -1.53 -17.52
CA LYS A 64 -0.26 -0.37 -16.85
C LYS A 64 -0.11 -0.45 -15.34
N ARG A 65 -0.38 -1.63 -14.76
CA ARG A 65 -0.23 -1.85 -13.30
C ARG A 65 1.23 -1.72 -12.86
N THR A 66 2.17 -2.24 -13.65
CA THR A 66 3.59 -2.14 -13.34
C THR A 66 4.11 -0.70 -13.40
N GLN A 67 3.60 0.14 -14.30
CA GLN A 67 3.96 1.56 -14.33
C GLN A 67 3.65 2.27 -13.00
N VAL A 68 2.55 1.91 -12.34
CA VAL A 68 2.22 2.45 -11.00
C VAL A 68 3.27 2.03 -9.98
N LEU A 69 3.73 0.78 -10.01
CA LEU A 69 4.78 0.28 -9.11
C LEU A 69 6.12 0.98 -9.35
N PHE A 70 6.51 1.22 -10.60
CA PHE A 70 7.71 1.99 -10.91
C PHE A 70 7.61 3.44 -10.41
N ALA A 71 6.48 4.11 -10.62
CA ALA A 71 6.26 5.45 -10.08
C ALA A 71 6.30 5.48 -8.54
N PHE A 72 5.72 4.48 -7.89
CA PHE A 72 5.78 4.32 -6.44
C PHE A 72 7.22 4.11 -5.95
N ARG A 73 7.98 3.24 -6.62
CA ARG A 73 9.41 3.03 -6.34
C ARG A 73 10.19 4.35 -6.36
N GLU A 74 10.02 5.15 -7.41
CA GLU A 74 10.71 6.45 -7.53
C GLU A 74 10.32 7.42 -6.40
N LEU A 75 9.03 7.46 -6.04
CA LEU A 75 8.55 8.29 -4.95
C LEU A 75 9.12 7.87 -3.59
N VAL A 76 9.19 6.57 -3.31
CA VAL A 76 9.79 6.05 -2.07
C VAL A 76 11.29 6.40 -2.03
N ALA A 77 12.02 6.15 -3.12
CA ALA A 77 13.45 6.48 -3.20
C ALA A 77 13.71 7.98 -2.97
N LYS A 78 12.93 8.84 -3.63
CA LYS A 78 13.05 10.30 -3.51
C LYS A 78 12.73 10.81 -2.10
N ASN A 79 11.84 10.15 -1.37
CA ASN A 79 11.41 10.58 -0.04
C ASN A 79 12.01 9.73 1.09
N LYS A 80 13.02 8.91 0.80
CA LYS A 80 13.64 7.97 1.75
C LYS A 80 13.97 8.63 3.10
N GLU A 81 14.64 9.77 3.09
CA GLU A 81 15.04 10.46 4.32
C GLU A 81 13.84 10.98 5.12
N LYS A 82 12.81 11.49 4.42
CA LYS A 82 11.58 11.95 5.07
C LYS A 82 10.82 10.79 5.73
N ILE A 83 10.73 9.65 5.04
CA ILE A 83 10.07 8.46 5.58
C ILE A 83 10.88 7.93 6.78
N ALA A 84 12.20 7.87 6.69
CA ALA A 84 13.06 7.46 7.79
C ALA A 84 12.89 8.36 9.02
N ALA A 85 12.79 9.69 8.83
CA ALA A 85 12.54 10.63 9.93
C ALA A 85 11.18 10.39 10.60
N LEU A 86 10.14 10.07 9.83
CA LEU A 86 8.83 9.68 10.38
C LEU A 86 8.91 8.38 11.18
N ILE A 87 9.61 7.36 10.67
CA ILE A 87 9.83 6.11 11.41
C ILE A 87 10.55 6.38 12.73
N THR A 88 11.57 7.23 12.72
CA THR A 88 12.28 7.62 13.95
C THR A 88 11.34 8.31 14.95
N ALA A 89 10.50 9.23 14.47
CA ALA A 89 9.56 9.96 15.32
C ALA A 89 8.50 9.04 15.95
N GLU A 90 8.00 8.07 15.19
CA GLU A 90 6.93 7.17 15.64
C GLU A 90 7.43 5.97 16.45
N HIS A 91 8.60 5.43 16.09
CA HIS A 91 9.15 4.21 16.69
C HIS A 91 10.22 4.49 17.77
N GLY A 92 10.93 5.61 17.67
CA GLY A 92 12.04 5.95 18.59
C GLY A 92 13.39 5.35 18.21
N LYS A 93 13.53 4.67 17.07
CA LYS A 93 14.82 4.16 16.61
C LYS A 93 15.71 5.25 16.01
N ILE A 94 17.00 5.00 15.94
CA ILE A 94 17.95 5.93 15.32
C ILE A 94 17.69 6.06 13.81
N LEU A 95 17.98 7.23 13.26
CA LEU A 95 17.68 7.56 11.87
C LEU A 95 18.36 6.63 10.85
N SER A 96 19.59 6.17 11.13
CA SER A 96 20.31 5.24 10.26
C SER A 96 19.59 3.90 10.11
N ASP A 97 19.05 3.35 11.21
CA ASP A 97 18.30 2.11 11.18
C ASP A 97 16.97 2.27 10.45
N ALA A 98 16.28 3.39 10.70
CA ALA A 98 15.07 3.76 9.98
C ALA A 98 15.31 3.86 8.47
N ALA A 99 16.40 4.50 8.05
CA ALA A 99 16.80 4.58 6.64
C ALA A 99 17.10 3.20 6.04
N GLY A 100 17.71 2.29 6.82
CA GLY A 100 17.92 0.89 6.45
C GLY A 100 16.62 0.14 6.22
N GLU A 101 15.59 0.38 7.04
CA GLU A 101 14.27 -0.24 6.85
C GLU A 101 13.58 0.25 5.59
N VAL A 102 13.64 1.55 5.31
CA VAL A 102 13.10 2.10 4.06
C VAL A 102 13.81 1.49 2.84
N THR A 103 15.14 1.24 2.94
CA THR A 103 15.88 0.57 1.86
C THR A 103 15.36 -0.84 1.63
N ARG A 104 15.18 -1.65 2.68
CA ARG A 104 14.62 -2.99 2.56
C ARG A 104 13.21 -2.99 1.98
N GLY A 105 12.36 -2.03 2.42
CA GLY A 105 11.04 -1.84 1.81
C GLY A 105 11.12 -1.50 0.33
N LEU A 106 12.09 -0.67 -0.07
CA LEU A 106 12.31 -0.30 -1.47
C LEU A 106 12.72 -1.51 -2.32
N GLU A 107 13.58 -2.40 -1.81
CA GLU A 107 13.97 -3.65 -2.48
C GLU A 107 12.76 -4.55 -2.75
N VAL A 108 11.82 -4.63 -1.82
CA VAL A 108 10.55 -5.37 -2.02
C VAL A 108 9.70 -4.74 -3.13
N VAL A 109 9.62 -3.41 -3.18
CA VAL A 109 8.91 -2.69 -4.26
C VAL A 109 9.60 -2.93 -5.60
N GLU A 110 10.93 -2.93 -5.65
CA GLU A 110 11.71 -3.24 -6.86
C GLU A 110 11.43 -4.66 -7.35
N PHE A 111 11.39 -5.63 -6.45
CA PHE A 111 10.99 -7.00 -6.79
C PHE A 111 9.56 -7.05 -7.35
N ALA A 112 8.62 -6.31 -6.74
CA ALA A 112 7.24 -6.23 -7.22
C ALA A 112 7.11 -5.61 -8.62
N CYS A 113 8.03 -4.74 -9.05
CA CYS A 113 8.07 -4.25 -10.43
C CYS A 113 8.30 -5.38 -11.47
N GLY A 114 8.88 -6.52 -11.07
CA GLY A 114 9.07 -7.72 -11.87
C GLY A 114 7.85 -8.64 -11.99
N ILE A 115 6.75 -8.33 -11.31
CA ILE A 115 5.52 -9.15 -11.25
C ILE A 115 5.00 -9.63 -12.63
N PRO A 116 5.06 -8.85 -13.73
CA PRO A 116 4.64 -9.34 -15.04
C PRO A 116 5.34 -10.63 -15.49
N HIS A 117 6.59 -10.80 -15.10
CA HIS A 117 7.36 -12.01 -15.41
C HIS A 117 6.93 -13.20 -14.54
N LEU A 118 6.57 -12.95 -13.28
CA LEU A 118 6.09 -13.97 -12.35
C LEU A 118 4.67 -14.45 -12.69
N LEU A 119 3.82 -13.54 -13.18
CA LEU A 119 2.43 -13.84 -13.56
C LEU A 119 2.30 -14.44 -14.96
N LYS A 120 3.40 -14.60 -15.68
CA LYS A 120 3.41 -15.12 -17.06
C LYS A 120 2.84 -16.53 -17.19
N GLY A 121 2.86 -17.31 -16.12
CA GLY A 121 2.44 -18.72 -16.11
C GLY A 121 3.39 -19.63 -16.91
N VAL A 122 3.17 -20.94 -16.80
CA VAL A 122 3.86 -21.94 -17.59
C VAL A 122 2.91 -22.38 -18.70
N THR A 123 3.24 -22.07 -19.94
CA THR A 123 2.52 -22.61 -21.11
C THR A 123 3.11 -23.99 -21.41
N PRO A 124 2.32 -25.10 -21.37
CA PRO A 124 2.82 -26.40 -21.78
C PRO A 124 3.28 -26.33 -23.23
N ALA A 125 4.45 -26.92 -23.53
CA ALA A 125 5.08 -26.90 -24.85
C ALA A 125 4.30 -27.65 -25.95
N THR A 126 3.15 -28.26 -25.65
CA THR A 126 2.32 -29.02 -26.58
C THR A 126 0.87 -28.57 -26.50
N THR A 127 0.48 -27.63 -27.36
CA THR A 127 -0.95 -27.33 -27.58
C THR A 127 -1.28 -27.59 -29.06
N PRO A 128 -2.19 -28.54 -29.37
CA PRO A 128 -2.72 -28.69 -30.72
C PRO A 128 -3.59 -27.48 -31.11
N LYS A 129 -3.67 -27.21 -32.39
CA LYS A 129 -4.35 -26.11 -33.06
C LYS A 129 -5.68 -25.69 -32.36
N GLY A 130 -5.71 -24.47 -31.85
CA GLY A 130 -6.91 -23.89 -31.23
C GLY A 130 -6.58 -23.04 -29.99
N TRP A 131 -5.68 -22.06 -30.13
CA TRP A 131 -5.21 -21.23 -29.04
C TRP A 131 -6.32 -20.41 -28.39
N ARG A 132 -6.75 -20.82 -27.21
CA ARG A 132 -7.43 -19.93 -26.27
C ARG A 132 -6.47 -19.65 -25.13
N MET A 133 -5.86 -18.48 -25.11
CA MET A 133 -5.10 -18.00 -23.96
C MET A 133 -6.07 -17.85 -22.77
N THR A 134 -6.17 -18.86 -21.96
CA THR A 134 -6.82 -18.71 -20.65
C THR A 134 -5.77 -18.11 -19.74
N GLN A 135 -5.78 -16.79 -19.61
CA GLN A 135 -4.98 -16.10 -18.62
C GLN A 135 -5.57 -16.45 -17.26
N LEU A 136 -4.92 -17.36 -16.54
CA LEU A 136 -5.21 -17.59 -15.12
C LEU A 136 -4.79 -16.32 -14.38
N SER A 137 -5.71 -15.41 -14.18
CA SER A 137 -5.51 -14.27 -13.30
C SER A 137 -5.58 -14.79 -11.86
N ILE A 138 -4.42 -15.04 -11.26
CA ILE A 138 -4.34 -15.13 -9.81
C ILE A 138 -4.66 -13.72 -9.30
N SER A 139 -5.87 -13.54 -8.79
CA SER A 139 -6.23 -12.32 -8.08
C SER A 139 -5.44 -12.31 -6.78
N VAL A 140 -4.36 -11.54 -6.76
CA VAL A 140 -3.75 -11.15 -5.49
C VAL A 140 -4.73 -10.16 -4.87
N GLU A 141 -5.52 -10.62 -3.92
CA GLU A 141 -6.27 -9.75 -3.04
C GLU A 141 -5.25 -8.99 -2.18
N THR A 142 -4.85 -7.83 -2.65
CA THR A 142 -4.17 -6.88 -1.78
C THR A 142 -5.22 -6.25 -0.88
N CYS A 143 -5.37 -6.77 0.33
CA CYS A 143 -5.92 -6.00 1.43
C CYS A 143 -5.04 -4.76 1.61
N SER A 144 -5.48 -3.63 1.11
CA SER A 144 -4.95 -2.33 1.51
C SER A 144 -5.66 -1.95 2.81
N VAL A 145 -4.95 -2.14 3.92
CA VAL A 145 -5.29 -1.57 5.23
C VAL A 145 -4.99 -0.08 5.21
#